data_c7412a67ac768bd64f3e98af332dec7f
#
_entry.id   c7412a67ac768bd64f3e98af332dec7f
#
_cell.length_a   1.000
_cell.length_b   1.000
_cell.length_c   1.000
_cell.angle_alpha   90.00
_cell.angle_beta   90.00
_cell.angle_gamma   90.00
#
_symmetry.space_group_name_H-M   'P 1'
#
loop_
_entity.id
_entity.type
_entity.pdbx_description
1 polymer ?
#
loop_
_entity_poly.entity_id
_entity_poly.type
_entity_poly.pdbx_seq_one_letter_code
_entity_poly.pdbx_strand_id
1 'polypeptide(L)'
;MEVRGYWTYLYRAVDKHGDTIDFYLSPTRNTAAAKRFLGKALNDLKVWETSTVFNTDKAPTYAAALAEPKKEGKFPEEMLHRQVKYLNNVIEADHGKLKQLIRPVRGFKTLKTAYATIKRFEVMRALRKGQASAFNITRDIRGEARIVERAFGLGASALAEAVQFVCERLELVAA
;
A
#
# COMPACT_ATOMS: atom_id res chain seq x y z
N MET A 1 14.39 7.97 2.19
CA MET A 1 14.60 8.23 0.75
C MET A 1 14.86 9.71 0.54
N GLU A 2 15.51 10.06 -0.56
CA GLU A 2 15.83 11.46 -0.87
C GLU A 2 14.82 12.05 -1.86
N VAL A 3 14.35 13.26 -1.58
CA VAL A 3 13.47 14.06 -2.45
C VAL A 3 14.01 15.48 -2.50
N ARG A 4 14.40 15.97 -3.68
CA ARG A 4 15.04 17.29 -3.86
C ARG A 4 16.30 17.52 -2.99
N GLY A 5 17.09 16.47 -2.75
CA GLY A 5 18.25 16.56 -1.85
C GLY A 5 17.91 16.48 -0.36
N TYR A 6 16.64 16.41 0.03
CA TYR A 6 16.23 16.31 1.43
C TYR A 6 15.76 14.92 1.79
N TRP A 7 16.09 14.51 3.01
CA TRP A 7 15.68 13.19 3.52
C TRP A 7 14.19 13.17 3.81
N THR A 8 13.48 12.17 3.25
CA THR A 8 12.03 11.97 3.42
C THR A 8 11.78 10.59 4.04
N TYR A 9 10.86 10.53 4.99
CA TYR A 9 10.51 9.34 5.75
C TYR A 9 9.30 8.65 5.14
N LEU A 10 9.38 7.33 5.02
CA LEU A 10 8.30 6.47 4.58
C LEU A 10 7.70 5.75 5.79
N TYR A 11 6.44 6.00 6.06
CA TYR A 11 5.61 5.27 7.01
C TYR A 11 4.84 4.21 6.26
N ARG A 12 4.68 3.02 6.83
CA ARG A 12 3.95 1.91 6.22
C ARG A 12 3.21 1.11 7.29
N ALA A 13 2.02 0.62 6.92
CA ALA A 13 1.25 -0.35 7.68
C ALA A 13 1.09 -1.63 6.86
N VAL A 14 1.24 -2.75 7.53
CA VAL A 14 0.94 -4.09 7.00
C VAL A 14 0.09 -4.83 8.01
N ASP A 15 -0.73 -5.76 7.53
CA ASP A 15 -1.51 -6.64 8.38
C ASP A 15 -0.67 -7.81 8.95
N LYS A 16 -1.33 -8.72 9.67
CA LYS A 16 -0.70 -9.91 10.25
C LYS A 16 -0.14 -10.90 9.20
N HIS A 17 -0.63 -10.83 7.96
CA HIS A 17 -0.18 -11.65 6.84
C HIS A 17 0.95 -10.99 6.04
N GLY A 18 1.29 -9.76 6.38
CA GLY A 18 2.29 -8.95 5.67
C GLY A 18 1.71 -8.21 4.47
N ASP A 19 0.40 -8.15 4.34
CA ASP A 19 -0.28 -7.43 3.27
C ASP A 19 -0.26 -5.94 3.54
N THR A 20 -0.03 -5.16 2.48
CA THR A 20 0.07 -3.70 2.61
C THR A 20 -1.32 -3.11 2.85
N ILE A 21 -1.49 -2.43 3.99
CA ILE A 21 -2.68 -1.65 4.31
C ILE A 21 -2.56 -0.28 3.66
N ASP A 22 -1.52 0.48 4.05
CA ASP A 22 -1.31 1.83 3.51
C ASP A 22 0.13 2.31 3.72
N PHE A 23 0.48 3.43 3.07
CA PHE A 23 1.75 4.12 3.27
C PHE A 23 1.59 5.65 3.26
N TYR A 24 2.54 6.34 3.87
CA TYR A 24 2.57 7.79 3.93
C TYR A 24 4.01 8.30 3.82
N LEU A 25 4.21 9.39 3.07
CA LEU A 25 5.49 10.09 2.96
C LEU A 25 5.47 11.39 3.75
N SER A 26 6.48 11.60 4.57
CA SER A 26 6.65 12.85 5.33
C SER A 26 8.07 13.35 5.26
N PRO A 27 8.27 14.67 5.12
CA PRO A 27 9.59 15.29 5.25
C PRO A 27 10.11 15.25 6.69
N THR A 28 9.23 15.02 7.67
CA THR A 28 9.58 14.99 9.09
C THR A 28 9.23 13.65 9.73
N ARG A 29 10.02 13.26 10.74
CA ARG A 29 9.74 12.09 11.59
C ARG A 29 9.32 12.58 12.98
N ASN A 30 8.05 12.93 13.12
CA ASN A 30 7.49 13.46 14.36
C ASN A 30 6.09 12.88 14.64
N THR A 31 5.53 13.20 15.81
CA THR A 31 4.21 12.75 16.24
C THR A 31 3.10 13.19 15.28
N ALA A 32 3.18 14.41 14.71
CA ALA A 32 2.18 14.91 13.77
C ALA A 32 2.16 14.09 12.47
N ALA A 33 3.34 13.70 11.95
CA ALA A 33 3.43 12.81 10.79
C ALA A 33 2.88 11.41 11.10
N ALA A 34 3.19 10.86 12.27
CA ALA A 34 2.66 9.59 12.74
C ALA A 34 1.13 9.62 12.87
N LYS A 35 0.54 10.69 13.43
CA LYS A 35 -0.92 10.88 13.51
C LYS A 35 -1.58 10.91 12.14
N ARG A 36 -1.03 11.69 11.19
CA ARG A 36 -1.55 11.77 9.82
C ARG A 36 -1.50 10.41 9.12
N PHE A 37 -0.41 9.68 9.32
CA PHE A 37 -0.28 8.33 8.77
C PHE A 37 -1.32 7.37 9.35
N LEU A 38 -1.45 7.32 10.69
CA LEU A 38 -2.42 6.46 11.36
C LEU A 38 -3.86 6.82 10.96
N GLY A 39 -4.19 8.13 10.93
CA GLY A 39 -5.51 8.59 10.49
C GLY A 39 -5.83 8.14 9.06
N LYS A 40 -4.85 8.24 8.16
CA LYS A 40 -5.01 7.76 6.78
C LYS A 40 -5.23 6.24 6.73
N ALA A 41 -4.34 5.47 7.35
CA ALA A 41 -4.40 4.01 7.32
C ALA A 41 -5.69 3.44 7.95
N LEU A 42 -6.28 4.15 8.91
CA LEU A 42 -7.51 3.74 9.58
C LEU A 42 -8.78 4.17 8.85
N ASN A 43 -8.76 5.32 8.17
CA ASN A 43 -9.92 5.77 7.40
C ASN A 43 -10.23 4.86 6.20
N ASP A 44 -9.20 4.18 5.67
CA ASP A 44 -9.35 3.25 4.55
C ASP A 44 -9.81 1.85 4.99
N LEU A 45 -9.82 1.57 6.31
CA LEU A 45 -10.31 0.31 6.87
C LEU A 45 -11.82 0.39 7.10
N LYS A 46 -12.52 -0.66 6.71
CA LYS A 46 -13.93 -0.83 7.05
C LYS A 46 -14.08 -1.12 8.54
N VAL A 47 -15.22 -0.77 9.13
CA VAL A 47 -15.46 -0.92 10.58
C VAL A 47 -15.16 -2.34 11.08
N TRP A 48 -15.45 -3.38 10.29
CA TRP A 48 -15.19 -4.79 10.64
C TRP A 48 -13.74 -5.23 10.41
N GLU A 49 -12.93 -4.44 9.70
CA GLU A 49 -11.50 -4.70 9.46
C GLU A 49 -10.61 -3.96 10.48
N THR A 50 -11.23 -3.20 11.40
CA THR A 50 -10.50 -2.42 12.39
C THR A 50 -9.72 -3.37 13.30
N SER A 51 -8.40 -3.28 13.21
CA SER A 51 -7.52 -4.10 14.04
C SER A 51 -7.63 -3.69 15.49
N THR A 52 -7.80 -4.65 16.38
CA THR A 52 -7.78 -4.43 17.83
C THR A 52 -6.35 -4.38 18.38
N VAL A 53 -5.34 -4.81 17.61
CA VAL A 53 -3.94 -4.85 18.03
C VAL A 53 -3.05 -4.11 17.05
N PHE A 54 -2.34 -3.11 17.55
CA PHE A 54 -1.33 -2.35 16.80
C PHE A 54 0.07 -2.66 17.32
N ASN A 55 0.92 -3.16 16.44
CA ASN A 55 2.34 -3.35 16.74
C ASN A 55 3.15 -2.21 16.13
N THR A 56 4.01 -1.60 16.92
CA THR A 56 4.95 -0.57 16.44
C THR A 56 6.35 -0.88 16.98
N ASP A 57 7.34 -0.23 16.40
CA ASP A 57 8.65 -0.16 17.03
C ASP A 57 8.55 0.61 18.37
N LYS A 58 9.63 0.62 19.14
CA LYS A 58 9.69 1.33 20.43
C LYS A 58 9.78 2.86 20.29
N ALA A 59 9.53 3.43 19.09
CA ALA A 59 9.60 4.86 18.88
C ALA A 59 8.49 5.59 19.67
N PRO A 60 8.83 6.55 20.52
CA PRO A 60 7.87 7.23 21.40
C PRO A 60 6.82 8.04 20.62
N THR A 61 7.12 8.40 19.38
CA THR A 61 6.22 9.14 18.48
C THR A 61 4.91 8.39 18.21
N TYR A 62 4.92 7.06 18.13
CA TYR A 62 3.71 6.28 17.92
C TYR A 62 2.82 6.20 19.16
N ALA A 63 3.42 6.05 20.34
CA ALA A 63 2.66 6.05 21.60
C ALA A 63 1.87 7.36 21.76
N ALA A 64 2.54 8.49 21.54
CA ALA A 64 1.90 9.82 21.59
C ALA A 64 0.87 10.00 20.45
N ALA A 65 1.12 9.46 19.25
CA ALA A 65 0.22 9.57 18.12
C ALA A 65 -1.07 8.75 18.29
N LEU A 66 -1.03 7.64 19.03
CA LEU A 66 -2.19 6.79 19.34
C LEU A 66 -3.01 7.28 20.54
N ALA A 67 -2.38 7.98 21.49
CA ALA A 67 -3.03 8.41 22.72
C ALA A 67 -4.20 9.39 22.49
N GLU A 68 -4.06 10.36 21.58
CA GLU A 68 -5.11 11.34 21.29
C GLU A 68 -6.31 10.74 20.55
N PRO A 69 -6.15 10.03 19.42
CA PRO A 69 -7.29 9.41 18.73
C PRO A 69 -8.04 8.40 19.61
N LYS A 70 -7.34 7.75 20.56
CA LYS A 70 -7.98 6.88 21.54
C LYS A 70 -8.89 7.68 22.50
N LYS A 71 -8.44 8.84 22.98
CA LYS A 71 -9.25 9.74 23.81
C LYS A 71 -10.45 10.32 23.06
N GLU A 72 -10.32 10.53 21.75
CA GLU A 72 -11.39 11.02 20.88
C GLU A 72 -12.40 9.95 20.45
N GLY A 73 -12.27 8.71 20.93
CA GLY A 73 -13.16 7.60 20.59
C GLY A 73 -13.06 7.11 19.14
N LYS A 74 -11.98 7.48 18.43
CA LYS A 74 -11.74 7.04 17.04
C LYS A 74 -11.22 5.62 16.96
N PHE A 75 -10.83 5.04 18.08
CA PHE A 75 -10.40 3.65 18.20
C PHE A 75 -11.33 2.87 19.10
N PRO A 76 -11.48 1.55 18.88
CA PRO A 76 -12.15 0.68 19.82
C PRO A 76 -11.50 0.80 21.22
N GLU A 77 -12.30 0.78 22.28
CA GLU A 77 -11.80 0.83 23.67
C GLU A 77 -10.81 -0.32 23.94
N GLU A 78 -11.04 -1.49 23.32
CA GLU A 78 -10.22 -2.68 23.45
C GLU A 78 -8.90 -2.62 22.66
N MET A 79 -8.60 -1.49 21.98
CA MET A 79 -7.38 -1.38 21.19
C MET A 79 -6.13 -1.54 22.05
N LEU A 80 -5.33 -2.56 21.74
CA LEU A 80 -4.06 -2.86 22.38
C LEU A 80 -2.90 -2.38 21.53
N HIS A 81 -2.12 -1.44 22.09
CA HIS A 81 -0.86 -1.02 21.49
C HIS A 81 0.31 -1.83 22.05
N ARG A 82 0.99 -2.59 21.19
CA ARG A 82 2.17 -3.39 21.55
C ARG A 82 3.42 -2.75 20.96
N GLN A 83 4.42 -2.53 21.81
CA GLN A 83 5.73 -1.99 21.41
C GLN A 83 6.80 -3.09 21.48
N VAL A 84 6.72 -4.05 20.56
CA VAL A 84 7.58 -5.23 20.59
C VAL A 84 8.40 -5.30 19.29
N LYS A 85 9.72 -5.18 19.41
CA LYS A 85 10.63 -5.09 18.27
C LYS A 85 10.54 -6.31 17.33
N TYR A 86 10.53 -7.52 17.86
CA TYR A 86 10.54 -8.74 17.03
C TYR A 86 9.22 -8.97 16.26
N LEU A 87 8.10 -8.37 16.68
CA LEU A 87 6.84 -8.45 15.94
C LEU A 87 6.85 -7.57 14.69
N ASN A 88 7.84 -6.71 14.54
CA ASN A 88 8.02 -5.86 13.37
C ASN A 88 8.87 -6.51 12.28
N ASN A 89 9.39 -7.73 12.48
CA ASN A 89 10.24 -8.40 11.50
C ASN A 89 9.56 -8.57 10.14
N VAL A 90 8.26 -8.81 10.11
CA VAL A 90 7.47 -8.93 8.87
C VAL A 90 7.50 -7.62 8.09
N ILE A 91 7.20 -6.50 8.74
CA ILE A 91 7.23 -5.18 8.09
C ILE A 91 8.65 -4.75 7.73
N GLU A 92 9.66 -5.09 8.54
CA GLU A 92 11.06 -4.77 8.25
C GLU A 92 11.56 -5.51 7.02
N ALA A 93 11.26 -6.81 6.89
CA ALA A 93 11.59 -7.60 5.71
C ALA A 93 10.88 -7.08 4.46
N ASP A 94 9.61 -6.75 4.57
CA ASP A 94 8.80 -6.20 3.49
C ASP A 94 9.29 -4.79 3.09
N HIS A 95 9.66 -3.96 4.06
CA HIS A 95 10.26 -2.64 3.83
C HIS A 95 11.64 -2.75 3.13
N GLY A 96 12.43 -3.76 3.47
CA GLY A 96 13.70 -4.06 2.82
C GLY A 96 13.53 -4.32 1.33
N LYS A 97 12.54 -5.12 0.93
CA LYS A 97 12.19 -5.40 -0.47
C LYS A 97 11.78 -4.12 -1.22
N LEU A 98 10.97 -3.27 -0.59
CA LEU A 98 10.59 -1.99 -1.21
C LEU A 98 11.79 -1.05 -1.38
N LYS A 99 12.69 -0.99 -0.39
CA LYS A 99 13.93 -0.20 -0.49
C LYS A 99 14.80 -0.64 -1.67
N GLN A 100 14.88 -1.95 -1.96
CA GLN A 100 15.60 -2.47 -3.11
C GLN A 100 15.02 -1.95 -4.44
N LEU A 101 13.69 -1.82 -4.55
CA LEU A 101 13.04 -1.24 -5.73
C LEU A 101 13.26 0.27 -5.86
N ILE A 102 13.36 0.98 -4.73
CA ILE A 102 13.56 2.44 -4.72
C ILE A 102 15.03 2.81 -4.97
N ARG A 103 15.98 1.99 -4.53
CA ARG A 103 17.42 2.28 -4.60
C ARG A 103 17.92 2.67 -6.00
N PRO A 104 17.52 2.01 -7.10
CA PRO A 104 17.96 2.35 -8.44
C PRO A 104 17.46 3.73 -8.93
N VAL A 105 16.40 4.27 -8.32
CA VAL A 105 15.81 5.57 -8.70
C VAL A 105 16.71 6.76 -8.33
N ARG A 106 17.68 6.57 -7.43
CA ARG A 106 18.68 7.59 -7.03
C ARG A 106 18.10 8.90 -6.51
N GLY A 107 16.85 8.87 -5.98
CA GLY A 107 16.15 10.06 -5.48
C GLY A 107 15.02 10.53 -6.39
N PHE A 108 14.25 11.48 -5.89
CA PHE A 108 13.07 12.01 -6.57
C PHE A 108 13.10 13.53 -6.68
N LYS A 109 12.62 14.06 -7.82
CA LYS A 109 12.54 15.50 -8.05
C LYS A 109 11.45 16.18 -7.21
N THR A 110 10.36 15.48 -6.90
CA THR A 110 9.24 16.03 -6.12
C THR A 110 8.64 14.98 -5.21
N LEU A 111 7.96 15.41 -4.14
CA LEU A 111 7.20 14.51 -3.26
C LEU A 111 6.07 13.79 -4.01
N LYS A 112 5.44 14.48 -4.98
CA LYS A 112 4.39 13.92 -5.84
C LYS A 112 4.91 12.75 -6.68
N THR A 113 6.07 12.90 -7.31
CA THR A 113 6.67 11.81 -8.10
C THR A 113 7.13 10.65 -7.22
N ALA A 114 7.70 10.94 -6.04
CA ALA A 114 8.05 9.93 -5.06
C ALA A 114 6.83 9.11 -4.65
N TYR A 115 5.74 9.79 -4.27
CA TYR A 115 4.50 9.14 -3.87
C TYR A 115 3.92 8.27 -4.99
N ALA A 116 3.82 8.80 -6.22
CA ALA A 116 3.30 8.07 -7.37
C ALA A 116 4.12 6.81 -7.69
N THR A 117 5.45 6.89 -7.62
CA THR A 117 6.34 5.74 -7.86
C THR A 117 6.17 4.68 -6.79
N ILE A 118 6.14 5.08 -5.50
CA ILE A 118 5.96 4.12 -4.41
C ILE A 118 4.58 3.48 -4.48
N LYS A 119 3.53 4.25 -4.77
CA LYS A 119 2.18 3.70 -4.97
C LYS A 119 2.16 2.62 -6.04
N ARG A 120 2.85 2.83 -7.16
CA ARG A 120 2.97 1.81 -8.22
C ARG A 120 3.70 0.55 -7.73
N PHE A 121 4.80 0.72 -7.01
CA PHE A 121 5.50 -0.44 -6.42
C PHE A 121 4.62 -1.19 -5.42
N GLU A 122 3.86 -0.50 -4.56
CA GLU A 122 2.95 -1.15 -3.61
C GLU A 122 1.82 -1.90 -4.33
N VAL A 123 1.22 -1.33 -5.37
CA VAL A 123 0.20 -2.02 -6.18
C VAL A 123 0.76 -3.30 -6.79
N MET A 124 1.93 -3.23 -7.44
CA MET A 124 2.56 -4.42 -8.04
C MET A 124 2.93 -5.47 -6.99
N ARG A 125 3.33 -5.02 -5.81
CA ARG A 125 3.64 -5.92 -4.69
C ARG A 125 2.40 -6.57 -4.11
N ALA A 126 1.30 -5.81 -3.97
CA ALA A 126 0.00 -6.33 -3.52
C ALA A 126 -0.51 -7.42 -4.48
N LEU A 127 -0.41 -7.20 -5.79
CA LEU A 127 -0.74 -8.21 -6.80
C LEU A 127 0.10 -9.48 -6.64
N ARG A 128 1.43 -9.34 -6.50
CA ARG A 128 2.34 -10.49 -6.32
C ARG A 128 2.09 -11.27 -5.01
N LYS A 129 1.56 -10.61 -4.00
CA LYS A 129 1.13 -11.25 -2.74
C LYS A 129 -0.25 -11.89 -2.82
N GLY A 130 -0.97 -11.72 -3.94
CA GLY A 130 -2.31 -12.26 -4.13
C GLY A 130 -3.42 -11.44 -3.45
N GLN A 131 -3.14 -10.22 -2.96
CA GLN A 131 -4.13 -9.37 -2.29
C GLN A 131 -5.31 -9.01 -3.20
N ALA A 132 -5.11 -9.03 -4.52
CA ALA A 132 -6.16 -8.75 -5.49
C ALA A 132 -6.88 -10.03 -6.00
N SER A 133 -6.61 -11.20 -5.43
CA SER A 133 -7.22 -12.46 -5.87
C SER A 133 -8.75 -12.45 -5.83
N ALA A 134 -9.35 -11.73 -4.87
CA ALA A 134 -10.80 -11.56 -4.78
C ALA A 134 -11.38 -10.73 -5.94
N PHE A 135 -10.58 -9.89 -6.59
CA PHE A 135 -10.98 -9.04 -7.71
C PHE A 135 -10.58 -9.64 -9.07
N ASN A 136 -9.76 -10.68 -9.06
CA ASN A 136 -9.35 -11.39 -10.27
C ASN A 136 -10.29 -12.56 -10.53
N ILE A 137 -11.42 -12.29 -11.18
CA ILE A 137 -12.47 -13.27 -11.47
C ILE A 137 -11.93 -14.42 -12.33
N THR A 138 -11.03 -14.13 -13.27
CA THR A 138 -10.47 -15.11 -14.19
C THR A 138 -9.30 -15.90 -13.60
N ARG A 139 -8.73 -15.41 -12.48
CA ARG A 139 -7.55 -15.99 -11.79
C ARG A 139 -6.37 -16.29 -12.71
N ASP A 140 -6.25 -15.50 -13.76
CA ASP A 140 -5.21 -15.61 -14.79
C ASP A 140 -4.41 -14.29 -14.90
N ILE A 141 -3.37 -14.31 -15.73
CA ILE A 141 -2.52 -13.15 -16.00
C ILE A 141 -3.31 -11.98 -16.63
N ARG A 142 -4.35 -12.28 -17.43
CA ARG A 142 -5.20 -11.26 -18.04
C ARG A 142 -6.05 -10.54 -17.01
N GLY A 143 -6.58 -11.25 -16.02
CA GLY A 143 -7.29 -10.66 -14.90
C GLY A 143 -6.40 -9.75 -14.05
N GLU A 144 -5.16 -10.15 -13.80
CA GLU A 144 -4.17 -9.31 -13.14
C GLU A 144 -3.84 -8.06 -13.94
N ALA A 145 -3.63 -8.17 -15.25
CA ALA A 145 -3.40 -7.04 -16.13
C ALA A 145 -4.54 -6.02 -16.08
N ARG A 146 -5.80 -6.47 -16.14
CA ARG A 146 -6.98 -5.59 -16.01
C ARG A 146 -7.03 -4.87 -14.66
N ILE A 147 -6.67 -5.53 -13.57
CA ILE A 147 -6.61 -4.88 -12.25
C ILE A 147 -5.54 -3.79 -12.24
N VAL A 148 -4.36 -4.07 -12.81
CA VAL A 148 -3.26 -3.08 -12.93
C VAL A 148 -3.73 -1.89 -13.77
N GLU A 149 -4.30 -2.13 -14.94
CA GLU A 149 -4.80 -1.08 -15.83
C GLU A 149 -5.82 -0.19 -15.13
N ARG A 150 -6.80 -0.77 -14.43
CA ARG A 150 -7.78 -0.02 -13.64
C ARG A 150 -7.12 0.79 -12.52
N ALA A 151 -6.18 0.19 -11.80
CA ALA A 151 -5.47 0.87 -10.71
C ALA A 151 -4.64 2.06 -11.19
N PHE A 152 -4.16 2.02 -12.43
CA PHE A 152 -3.41 3.11 -13.06
C PHE A 152 -4.26 4.06 -13.90
N GLY A 153 -5.56 3.80 -14.03
CA GLY A 153 -6.46 4.61 -14.86
C GLY A 153 -6.16 4.52 -16.35
N LEU A 154 -5.66 3.37 -16.83
CA LEU A 154 -5.30 3.16 -18.23
C LEU A 154 -6.49 2.78 -19.12
N GLY A 155 -7.70 2.69 -18.56
CA GLY A 155 -8.91 2.32 -19.31
C GLY A 155 -9.00 0.83 -19.64
N ALA A 156 -9.76 0.50 -20.69
CA ALA A 156 -9.89 -0.86 -21.18
C ALA A 156 -8.54 -1.36 -21.72
N SER A 157 -8.22 -2.62 -21.44
CA SER A 157 -6.96 -3.23 -21.88
C SER A 157 -6.90 -3.28 -23.40
N ALA A 158 -5.87 -2.69 -23.99
CA ALA A 158 -5.58 -2.84 -25.40
C ALA A 158 -5.48 -4.33 -25.83
N LEU A 159 -5.06 -5.19 -24.90
CA LEU A 159 -5.05 -6.64 -25.10
C LEU A 159 -6.48 -7.22 -25.17
N ALA A 160 -7.41 -6.73 -24.34
CA ALA A 160 -8.81 -7.16 -24.38
C ALA A 160 -9.48 -6.75 -25.69
N GLU A 161 -9.22 -5.53 -26.17
CA GLU A 161 -9.70 -5.04 -27.48
C GLU A 161 -9.10 -5.86 -28.61
N ALA A 162 -7.81 -6.17 -28.57
CA ALA A 162 -7.14 -7.00 -29.57
C ALA A 162 -7.71 -8.44 -29.60
N VAL A 163 -7.96 -9.04 -28.41
CA VAL A 163 -8.55 -10.38 -28.31
C VAL A 163 -9.99 -10.37 -28.84
N GLN A 164 -10.78 -9.38 -28.50
CA GLN A 164 -12.14 -9.24 -28.99
C GLN A 164 -12.16 -9.07 -30.51
N PHE A 165 -11.31 -8.24 -31.07
CA PHE A 165 -11.15 -8.05 -32.51
C PHE A 165 -10.76 -9.34 -33.22
N VAL A 166 -9.87 -10.16 -32.66
CA VAL A 166 -9.49 -11.47 -33.24
C VAL A 166 -10.64 -12.46 -33.15
N CYS A 167 -11.38 -12.51 -32.01
CA CYS A 167 -12.55 -13.39 -31.90
C CYS A 167 -13.65 -13.03 -32.90
N GLU A 168 -13.97 -11.75 -33.06
CA GLU A 168 -14.95 -11.27 -34.03
C GLU A 168 -14.55 -11.61 -35.47
N ARG A 169 -13.27 -11.55 -35.79
CA ARG A 169 -12.78 -11.96 -37.10
C ARG A 169 -12.79 -13.47 -37.35
N LEU A 170 -12.52 -14.25 -36.31
CA LEU A 170 -12.59 -15.71 -36.41
C LEU A 170 -14.03 -16.22 -36.62
N GLU A 171 -15.01 -15.58 -35.99
CA GLU A 171 -16.44 -15.88 -36.20
C GLU A 171 -16.89 -15.53 -37.62
N LEU A 172 -16.37 -14.46 -38.21
CA LEU A 172 -16.64 -14.08 -39.61
C LEU A 172 -16.00 -15.01 -40.63
N VAL A 173 -14.99 -15.77 -40.27
CA VAL A 173 -14.34 -16.75 -41.19
C VAL A 173 -14.97 -18.15 -41.06
N ALA A 174 -15.67 -18.40 -39.94
CA ALA A 174 -16.36 -19.66 -39.67
C ALA A 174 -17.82 -19.70 -40.16
N ALA A 175 -18.35 -18.60 -40.70
CA ALA A 175 -19.67 -18.47 -41.32
C ALA A 175 -19.57 -18.44 -42.81
#